data_95a39e2f266edbd6f9f040f6b5bdfe5a
#
_entry.id   95a39e2f266edbd6f9f040f6b5bdfe5a
#
_cell.length_a   1.000
_cell.length_b   1.000
_cell.length_c   1.000
_cell.angle_alpha   90.00
_cell.angle_beta   90.00
_cell.angle_gamma   90.00
#
_symmetry.space_group_name_H-M   'P 1'
#
loop_
_entity.id
_entity.type
_entity.pdbx_description
1 polymer ?
#
loop_
_entity_poly.entity_id
_entity_poly.type
_entity_poly.pdbx_seq_one_letter_code
_entity_poly.pdbx_strand_id
1 'polypeptide(L)'
;MERIKGDVDLTTIGTVESLWRYPVKSMRGVETPEVFMGFSGIFGDRCYAIKNSAGRKGFPYLNANVQQQMLAYRPQFRHSERASKPPNLTEAMSIAPGVTPANAEPNDLILDVVTPSGAVVAVDDPALIEMLGEGLRGENHLTLVRSDRALTDCRPVSLISLQTVRQVEAELGIPIDKRRFRANVYLNLASDYGFAEDELVGRKLRIGSSAVIMVLERDPRCKMISLDPDTGEHNPEVFRKVAQAHRNFAGVYCAVLIEGLLRKGDLIERMDN
;
A
#
# COMPACT_ATOMS: atom_id res chain seq x y z
N MET A 1 28.10 -29.73 -10.39
CA MET A 1 27.32 -28.54 -10.75
C MET A 1 27.76 -27.42 -9.82
N GLU A 2 28.78 -26.67 -10.24
CA GLU A 2 29.36 -25.55 -9.48
C GLU A 2 28.31 -24.46 -9.30
N ARG A 3 28.01 -24.08 -8.05
CA ARG A 3 27.27 -22.88 -7.74
C ARG A 3 28.15 -21.69 -8.12
N ILE A 4 27.75 -20.95 -9.14
CA ILE A 4 28.28 -19.62 -9.38
C ILE A 4 27.77 -18.75 -8.21
N LYS A 5 28.58 -18.67 -7.13
CA LYS A 5 28.46 -17.61 -6.12
C LYS A 5 29.08 -16.35 -6.74
N GLY A 6 28.31 -15.62 -7.51
CA GLY A 6 28.58 -14.22 -7.70
C GLY A 6 28.18 -13.53 -6.41
N ASP A 7 29.11 -13.00 -5.65
CA ASP A 7 28.82 -12.09 -4.54
C ASP A 7 28.07 -10.90 -5.15
N VAL A 8 26.77 -10.80 -4.85
CA VAL A 8 25.99 -9.62 -5.22
C VAL A 8 26.43 -8.51 -4.30
N ASP A 9 26.99 -7.48 -4.86
CA ASP A 9 27.41 -6.31 -4.10
C ASP A 9 26.17 -5.59 -3.55
N LEU A 10 26.13 -5.38 -2.24
CA LEU A 10 24.98 -4.84 -1.53
C LEU A 10 25.36 -3.48 -0.94
N THR A 11 24.70 -2.45 -1.40
CA THR A 11 24.86 -1.10 -0.86
C THR A 11 23.66 -0.72 -0.02
N THR A 12 23.83 -0.54 1.28
CA THR A 12 22.76 -0.01 2.15
C THR A 12 22.41 1.42 1.73
N ILE A 13 21.15 1.64 1.40
CA ILE A 13 20.62 2.94 0.94
C ILE A 13 19.62 3.57 1.92
N GLY A 14 19.22 2.87 2.97
CA GLY A 14 18.28 3.37 3.95
C GLY A 14 17.63 2.28 4.78
N THR A 15 16.53 2.63 5.42
CA THR A 15 15.75 1.74 6.27
C THR A 15 14.24 1.87 6.00
N VAL A 16 13.49 0.84 6.37
CA VAL A 16 12.02 0.88 6.43
C VAL A 16 11.60 1.75 7.61
N GLU A 17 10.95 2.88 7.32
CA GLU A 17 10.45 3.77 8.37
C GLU A 17 9.12 3.30 8.92
N SER A 18 8.18 2.90 8.03
CA SER A 18 6.91 2.31 8.43
C SER A 18 6.30 1.46 7.32
N LEU A 19 5.43 0.53 7.73
CA LEU A 19 4.73 -0.39 6.87
C LEU A 19 3.23 -0.16 7.00
N TRP A 20 2.54 -0.06 5.86
CA TRP A 20 1.12 0.27 5.80
C TRP A 20 0.34 -0.67 4.90
N ARG A 21 -0.84 -1.02 5.35
CA ARG A 21 -1.84 -1.75 4.58
C ARG A 21 -3.13 -0.94 4.48
N TYR A 22 -3.85 -1.12 3.41
CA TYR A 22 -5.15 -0.50 3.16
C TYR A 22 -6.16 -1.62 2.91
N PRO A 23 -6.62 -2.35 3.95
CA PRO A 23 -7.36 -3.60 3.79
C PRO A 23 -8.59 -3.47 2.91
N VAL A 24 -9.29 -2.33 2.99
CA VAL A 24 -10.39 -1.97 2.08
C VAL A 24 -9.93 -0.83 1.18
N LYS A 25 -10.08 -1.02 -0.14
CA LYS A 25 -9.74 0.01 -1.12
C LYS A 25 -10.41 1.35 -0.79
N SER A 26 -9.64 2.43 -0.79
CA SER A 26 -10.07 3.80 -0.49
C SER A 26 -10.51 4.10 0.95
N MET A 27 -10.50 3.13 1.86
CA MET A 27 -10.65 3.40 3.29
C MET A 27 -9.30 3.74 3.95
N ARG A 28 -9.32 4.08 5.24
CA ARG A 28 -8.13 4.39 6.03
C ARG A 28 -7.14 3.23 6.03
N GLY A 29 -5.84 3.56 6.06
CA GLY A 29 -4.77 2.59 6.19
C GLY A 29 -4.54 2.14 7.63
N VAL A 30 -3.86 1.01 7.77
CA VAL A 30 -3.43 0.43 9.04
C VAL A 30 -1.91 0.29 9.03
N GLU A 31 -1.23 0.91 9.99
CA GLU A 31 0.20 0.68 10.22
C GLU A 31 0.41 -0.67 10.88
N THR A 32 1.50 -1.34 10.52
CA THR A 32 1.88 -2.62 11.13
C THR A 32 3.39 -2.66 11.37
N PRO A 33 3.86 -3.25 12.48
CA PRO A 33 5.28 -3.38 12.74
C PRO A 33 5.97 -4.41 11.83
N GLU A 34 5.19 -5.38 11.36
CA GLU A 34 5.66 -6.49 10.54
C GLU A 34 4.58 -6.89 9.52
N VAL A 35 4.98 -7.27 8.31
CA VAL A 35 4.06 -7.79 7.30
C VAL A 35 4.77 -8.66 6.27
N PHE A 36 4.11 -9.71 5.80
CA PHE A 36 4.58 -10.50 4.69
C PHE A 36 4.33 -9.78 3.35
N MET A 37 5.36 -9.76 2.52
CA MET A 37 5.31 -9.28 1.15
C MET A 37 5.38 -10.47 0.21
N GLY A 38 4.27 -10.79 -0.45
CA GLY A 38 4.16 -11.85 -1.44
C GLY A 38 4.13 -11.30 -2.87
N PHE A 39 4.16 -12.18 -3.86
CA PHE A 39 4.13 -11.82 -5.30
C PHE A 39 2.88 -10.99 -5.67
N SER A 40 1.77 -11.17 -4.98
CA SER A 40 0.53 -10.41 -5.19
C SER A 40 0.46 -9.08 -4.45
N GLY A 41 1.49 -8.74 -3.66
CA GLY A 41 1.57 -7.52 -2.86
C GLY A 41 1.72 -7.78 -1.36
N ILE A 42 1.43 -6.76 -0.57
CA ILE A 42 1.48 -6.83 0.89
C ILE A 42 0.29 -7.66 1.40
N PHE A 43 0.55 -8.60 2.28
CA PHE A 43 -0.46 -9.51 2.85
C PHE A 43 -1.56 -8.73 3.59
N GLY A 44 -2.81 -8.95 3.19
CA GLY A 44 -3.97 -8.23 3.71
C GLY A 44 -4.15 -6.81 3.17
N ASP A 45 -3.34 -6.39 2.18
CA ASP A 45 -3.53 -5.10 1.52
C ASP A 45 -4.58 -5.18 0.42
N ARG A 46 -5.53 -4.24 0.41
CA ARG A 46 -6.60 -4.11 -0.61
C ARG A 46 -7.29 -5.43 -0.95
N CYS A 47 -7.49 -6.27 0.09
CA CYS A 47 -8.18 -7.55 -0.07
C CYS A 47 -9.70 -7.37 -0.20
N TYR A 48 -10.23 -6.16 0.08
CA TYR A 48 -11.62 -5.80 -0.15
C TYR A 48 -11.74 -4.52 -0.97
N ALA A 49 -12.79 -4.45 -1.77
CA ALA A 49 -13.21 -3.24 -2.48
C ALA A 49 -14.73 -3.20 -2.61
N ILE A 50 -15.29 -2.01 -2.74
CA ILE A 50 -16.70 -1.82 -3.05
C ILE A 50 -16.81 -1.57 -4.56
N LYS A 51 -17.41 -2.52 -5.27
CA LYS A 51 -17.74 -2.34 -6.69
C LYS A 51 -18.94 -1.42 -6.80
N ASN A 52 -18.93 -0.52 -7.78
CA ASN A 52 -20.03 0.38 -8.09
C ASN A 52 -20.45 0.20 -9.55
N SER A 53 -21.76 -0.02 -9.79
CA SER A 53 -22.31 -0.17 -11.15
C SER A 53 -22.08 1.06 -12.03
N ALA A 54 -22.04 2.26 -11.43
CA ALA A 54 -21.73 3.52 -12.11
C ALA A 54 -20.21 3.76 -12.28
N GLY A 55 -19.36 2.82 -11.84
CA GLY A 55 -17.91 2.91 -11.96
C GLY A 55 -17.43 2.89 -13.41
N ARG A 56 -16.28 3.48 -13.66
CA ARG A 56 -15.68 3.50 -15.01
C ARG A 56 -15.33 2.09 -15.49
N LYS A 57 -15.50 1.83 -16.79
CA LYS A 57 -15.05 0.59 -17.41
C LYS A 57 -13.54 0.39 -17.14
N GLY A 58 -13.17 -0.79 -16.63
CA GLY A 58 -11.79 -1.11 -16.22
C GLY A 58 -11.42 -0.67 -14.79
N PHE A 59 -12.21 0.19 -14.15
CA PHE A 59 -12.01 0.65 -12.78
C PHE A 59 -13.37 0.79 -12.05
N PRO A 60 -14.07 -0.33 -11.81
CA PRO A 60 -15.45 -0.31 -11.35
C PRO A 60 -15.61 -0.10 -9.84
N TYR A 61 -14.58 0.39 -9.15
CA TYR A 61 -14.59 0.50 -7.70
C TYR A 61 -14.99 1.89 -7.23
N LEU A 62 -15.85 1.93 -6.20
CA LEU A 62 -16.08 3.13 -5.43
C LEU A 62 -14.75 3.57 -4.80
N ASN A 63 -14.44 4.85 -4.90
CA ASN A 63 -13.20 5.38 -4.38
C ASN A 63 -13.40 6.74 -3.71
N ALA A 64 -12.44 7.15 -2.90
CA ALA A 64 -12.54 8.38 -2.13
C ALA A 64 -12.53 9.67 -2.98
N ASN A 65 -12.17 9.63 -4.26
CA ASN A 65 -12.38 10.80 -5.14
C ASN A 65 -13.86 11.06 -5.42
N VAL A 66 -14.73 10.04 -5.30
CA VAL A 66 -16.18 10.12 -5.46
C VAL A 66 -16.87 10.19 -4.10
N GLN A 67 -16.41 9.40 -3.14
CA GLN A 67 -16.98 9.29 -1.79
C GLN A 67 -15.88 9.54 -0.74
N GLN A 68 -15.61 10.82 -0.48
CA GLN A 68 -14.46 11.25 0.37
C GLN A 68 -14.54 10.69 1.80
N GLN A 69 -15.75 10.56 2.33
CA GLN A 69 -15.99 10.02 3.67
C GLN A 69 -15.46 8.58 3.86
N MET A 70 -15.17 7.83 2.78
CA MET A 70 -14.55 6.51 2.91
C MET A 70 -13.24 6.53 3.73
N LEU A 71 -12.49 7.64 3.71
CA LEU A 71 -11.25 7.78 4.48
C LEU A 71 -11.48 7.84 6.00
N ALA A 72 -12.68 8.23 6.44
CA ALA A 72 -13.03 8.24 7.85
C ALA A 72 -13.38 6.83 8.40
N TYR A 73 -13.66 5.86 7.52
CA TYR A 73 -13.89 4.48 7.91
C TYR A 73 -12.57 3.78 8.19
N ARG A 74 -12.48 3.06 9.33
CA ARG A 74 -11.25 2.44 9.84
C ARG A 74 -11.37 0.91 9.83
N PRO A 75 -10.87 0.23 8.79
CA PRO A 75 -10.82 -1.23 8.77
C PRO A 75 -9.89 -1.77 9.85
N GLN A 76 -10.29 -2.83 10.52
CA GLN A 76 -9.52 -3.53 11.54
C GLN A 76 -9.63 -5.04 11.29
N PHE A 77 -8.49 -5.74 11.26
CA PHE A 77 -8.52 -7.19 11.19
C PHE A 77 -9.05 -7.76 12.50
N ARG A 78 -10.05 -8.64 12.40
CA ARG A 78 -10.64 -9.30 13.56
C ARG A 78 -9.62 -10.17 14.30
N HIS A 79 -8.67 -10.74 13.54
CA HIS A 79 -7.56 -11.55 14.01
C HIS A 79 -6.24 -10.92 13.56
N SER A 80 -5.83 -9.85 14.24
CA SER A 80 -4.64 -9.05 13.86
C SER A 80 -3.36 -9.89 13.86
N GLU A 81 -3.24 -10.87 14.75
CA GLU A 81 -2.11 -11.80 14.88
C GLU A 81 -1.97 -12.73 13.66
N ARG A 82 -3.08 -13.06 12.98
CA ARG A 82 -3.09 -13.89 11.78
C ARG A 82 -2.96 -13.08 10.50
N ALA A 83 -3.19 -11.79 10.59
CA ALA A 83 -3.20 -10.90 9.45
C ALA A 83 -1.83 -10.34 9.07
N SER A 84 -0.74 -10.69 9.79
CA SER A 84 0.61 -10.21 9.46
C SER A 84 1.31 -11.05 8.39
N LYS A 85 1.03 -12.34 8.35
CA LYS A 85 1.66 -13.32 7.45
C LYS A 85 0.76 -14.54 7.23
N PRO A 86 0.91 -15.24 6.09
CA PRO A 86 0.21 -16.50 5.86
C PRO A 86 0.54 -17.55 6.93
N PRO A 87 -0.43 -18.37 7.37
CA PRO A 87 -0.21 -19.38 8.41
C PRO A 87 0.76 -20.48 7.97
N ASN A 88 0.79 -20.82 6.70
CA ASN A 88 1.68 -21.83 6.13
C ASN A 88 3.06 -21.30 5.71
N LEU A 89 3.41 -20.04 6.04
CA LEU A 89 4.66 -19.42 5.58
C LEU A 89 5.92 -20.22 6.01
N THR A 90 5.95 -20.69 7.26
CA THR A 90 7.11 -21.44 7.77
C THR A 90 7.31 -22.76 7.00
N GLU A 91 6.22 -23.47 6.72
CA GLU A 91 6.25 -24.70 5.94
C GLU A 91 6.66 -24.41 4.48
N ALA A 92 6.05 -23.42 3.85
CA ALA A 92 6.37 -23.01 2.49
C ALA A 92 7.86 -22.65 2.34
N MET A 93 8.41 -21.92 3.28
CA MET A 93 9.83 -21.56 3.31
C MET A 93 10.75 -22.76 3.54
N SER A 94 10.30 -23.79 4.25
CA SER A 94 11.09 -25.02 4.48
C SER A 94 11.12 -25.95 3.26
N ILE A 95 10.07 -25.94 2.43
CA ILE A 95 9.97 -26.77 1.23
C ILE A 95 10.75 -26.11 0.08
N ALA A 96 10.35 -24.93 -0.35
CA ALA A 96 11.01 -24.19 -1.42
C ALA A 96 10.75 -22.69 -1.24
N PRO A 97 11.69 -21.93 -0.64
CA PRO A 97 11.53 -20.50 -0.42
C PRO A 97 11.21 -19.72 -1.70
N GLY A 98 10.13 -18.93 -1.66
CA GLY A 98 9.68 -18.11 -2.79
C GLY A 98 9.08 -18.89 -3.97
N VAL A 99 8.93 -20.24 -3.85
CA VAL A 99 8.33 -21.09 -4.88
C VAL A 99 7.06 -21.77 -4.39
N THR A 100 7.08 -22.26 -3.15
CA THR A 100 5.89 -22.87 -2.54
C THR A 100 4.88 -21.77 -2.18
N PRO A 101 3.62 -21.86 -2.65
CA PRO A 101 2.62 -20.84 -2.37
C PRO A 101 2.37 -20.64 -0.87
N ALA A 102 2.38 -19.39 -0.44
CA ALA A 102 1.99 -18.98 0.91
C ALA A 102 0.65 -18.26 0.82
N ASN A 103 -0.39 -18.81 1.44
CA ASN A 103 -1.77 -18.38 1.29
C ASN A 103 -2.41 -18.02 2.61
N ALA A 104 -3.38 -17.08 2.57
CA ALA A 104 -4.27 -16.82 3.68
C ALA A 104 -5.29 -17.95 3.81
N GLU A 105 -5.62 -18.32 5.04
CA GLU A 105 -6.83 -19.09 5.31
C GLU A 105 -8.08 -18.18 5.17
N PRO A 106 -9.26 -18.75 4.84
CA PRO A 106 -10.46 -17.94 4.57
C PRO A 106 -10.82 -16.94 5.67
N ASN A 107 -10.51 -17.25 6.93
CA ASN A 107 -10.86 -16.45 8.10
C ASN A 107 -9.74 -15.52 8.60
N ASP A 108 -8.52 -15.59 8.04
CA ASP A 108 -7.39 -14.83 8.55
C ASP A 108 -7.50 -13.32 8.26
N LEU A 109 -8.18 -12.97 7.17
CA LEU A 109 -8.29 -11.58 6.69
C LEU A 109 -9.71 -11.03 6.85
N ILE A 110 -10.50 -11.55 7.78
CA ILE A 110 -11.81 -10.98 8.11
C ILE A 110 -11.63 -9.62 8.77
N LEU A 111 -12.45 -8.66 8.36
CA LEU A 111 -12.41 -7.29 8.84
C LEU A 111 -13.69 -6.89 9.55
N ASP A 112 -13.52 -6.10 10.59
CA ASP A 112 -14.53 -5.18 11.09
C ASP A 112 -14.15 -3.75 10.65
N VAL A 113 -15.15 -2.90 10.48
CA VAL A 113 -14.96 -1.50 10.08
C VAL A 113 -15.55 -0.60 11.15
N VAL A 114 -14.70 0.25 11.73
CA VAL A 114 -15.17 1.30 12.63
C VAL A 114 -15.63 2.47 11.77
N THR A 115 -16.91 2.81 11.87
CA THR A 115 -17.55 3.89 11.13
C THR A 115 -17.14 5.26 11.68
N PRO A 116 -17.41 6.36 10.98
CA PRO A 116 -17.17 7.72 11.51
C PRO A 116 -17.92 8.03 12.81
N SER A 117 -19.07 7.39 13.05
CA SER A 117 -19.83 7.53 14.31
C SER A 117 -19.25 6.70 15.48
N GLY A 118 -18.23 5.85 15.22
CA GLY A 118 -17.64 4.95 16.20
C GLY A 118 -18.32 3.59 16.31
N ALA A 119 -19.38 3.31 15.55
CA ALA A 119 -19.98 1.99 15.48
C ALA A 119 -19.02 1.00 14.79
N VAL A 120 -19.05 -0.26 15.21
CA VAL A 120 -18.25 -1.34 14.62
C VAL A 120 -19.19 -2.25 13.85
N VAL A 121 -18.94 -2.43 12.57
CA VAL A 121 -19.73 -3.29 11.68
C VAL A 121 -18.82 -4.26 10.94
N ALA A 122 -19.30 -5.46 10.63
CA ALA A 122 -18.53 -6.38 9.79
C ALA A 122 -18.37 -5.79 8.37
N VAL A 123 -17.25 -6.10 7.71
CA VAL A 123 -17.00 -5.58 6.34
C VAL A 123 -18.05 -6.02 5.33
N ASP A 124 -18.68 -7.16 5.56
CA ASP A 124 -19.74 -7.77 4.75
C ASP A 124 -21.17 -7.46 5.25
N ASP A 125 -21.31 -6.62 6.27
CA ASP A 125 -22.60 -6.17 6.74
C ASP A 125 -23.29 -5.28 5.69
N PRO A 126 -24.54 -5.58 5.27
CA PRO A 126 -25.29 -4.74 4.34
C PRO A 126 -25.40 -3.27 4.78
N ALA A 127 -25.47 -3.00 6.08
CA ALA A 127 -25.51 -1.65 6.61
C ALA A 127 -24.28 -0.81 6.24
N LEU A 128 -23.09 -1.43 6.13
CA LEU A 128 -21.89 -0.73 5.65
C LEU A 128 -22.06 -0.26 4.20
N ILE A 129 -22.65 -1.08 3.35
CA ILE A 129 -22.91 -0.75 1.94
C ILE A 129 -23.92 0.39 1.83
N GLU A 130 -24.98 0.38 2.66
CA GLU A 130 -25.96 1.45 2.72
C GLU A 130 -25.31 2.78 3.13
N MET A 131 -24.53 2.80 4.23
CA MET A 131 -23.80 3.98 4.68
C MET A 131 -22.84 4.54 3.61
N LEU A 132 -22.14 3.67 2.89
CA LEU A 132 -21.22 4.09 1.82
C LEU A 132 -21.96 4.61 0.58
N GLY A 133 -23.22 4.22 0.41
CA GLY A 133 -24.11 4.70 -0.65
C GLY A 133 -24.71 6.08 -0.39
N GLU A 134 -24.74 6.52 0.86
CA GLU A 134 -25.35 7.79 1.25
C GLU A 134 -24.68 8.98 0.52
N GLY A 135 -25.49 9.84 -0.07
CA GLY A 135 -25.04 11.04 -0.77
C GLY A 135 -24.42 10.80 -2.16
N LEU A 136 -24.32 9.57 -2.64
CA LEU A 136 -23.93 9.30 -4.03
C LEU A 136 -25.02 9.78 -5.00
N ARG A 137 -24.59 10.38 -6.12
CA ARG A 137 -25.52 10.89 -7.15
C ARG A 137 -25.79 9.81 -8.19
N GLY A 138 -27.04 9.74 -8.64
CA GLY A 138 -27.51 8.80 -9.67
C GLY A 138 -27.73 7.38 -9.14
N GLU A 139 -28.01 6.44 -10.03
CA GLU A 139 -28.18 5.03 -9.67
C GLU A 139 -26.83 4.39 -9.42
N ASN A 140 -26.59 3.96 -8.18
CA ASN A 140 -25.40 3.27 -7.75
C ASN A 140 -25.79 1.93 -7.11
N HIS A 141 -25.39 0.84 -7.73
CA HIS A 141 -25.50 -0.47 -7.09
C HIS A 141 -24.12 -0.85 -6.56
N LEU A 142 -24.01 -0.88 -5.22
CA LEU A 142 -22.77 -1.18 -4.52
C LEU A 142 -22.73 -2.65 -4.13
N THR A 143 -21.57 -3.28 -4.33
CA THR A 143 -21.34 -4.69 -3.97
C THR A 143 -19.96 -4.85 -3.38
N LEU A 144 -19.85 -5.57 -2.25
CA LEU A 144 -18.56 -5.93 -1.69
C LEU A 144 -17.87 -6.98 -2.59
N VAL A 145 -16.60 -6.76 -2.85
CA VAL A 145 -15.71 -7.70 -3.55
C VAL A 145 -14.56 -8.05 -2.61
N ARG A 146 -14.27 -9.33 -2.48
CA ARG A 146 -13.08 -9.86 -1.81
C ARG A 146 -12.14 -10.49 -2.83
N SER A 147 -10.86 -10.36 -2.61
CA SER A 147 -9.81 -10.96 -3.43
C SER A 147 -8.61 -11.35 -2.57
N ASP A 148 -8.03 -12.52 -2.83
CA ASP A 148 -6.78 -12.94 -2.21
C ASP A 148 -5.55 -12.27 -2.86
N ARG A 149 -5.76 -11.58 -3.97
CA ARG A 149 -4.78 -10.70 -4.60
C ARG A 149 -5.13 -9.24 -4.29
N ALA A 150 -4.14 -8.45 -3.96
CA ALA A 150 -4.35 -7.04 -3.69
C ALA A 150 -5.03 -6.34 -4.88
N LEU A 151 -6.20 -5.74 -4.65
CA LEU A 151 -6.97 -4.96 -5.65
C LEU A 151 -6.32 -3.57 -5.83
N THR A 152 -5.02 -3.55 -6.15
CA THR A 152 -4.25 -2.32 -6.39
C THR A 152 -4.66 -1.66 -7.70
N ASP A 153 -4.30 -0.38 -7.87
CA ASP A 153 -4.61 0.36 -9.09
C ASP A 153 -3.65 0.02 -10.23
N CYS A 154 -2.39 -0.30 -9.90
CA CYS A 154 -1.35 -0.51 -10.89
C CYS A 154 -0.43 -1.69 -10.52
N ARG A 155 0.39 -1.55 -9.48
CA ARG A 155 1.41 -2.54 -9.11
C ARG A 155 1.19 -3.06 -7.68
N PRO A 156 1.76 -4.24 -7.36
CA PRO A 156 1.50 -4.90 -6.08
C PRO A 156 2.04 -4.15 -4.87
N VAL A 157 3.12 -3.39 -5.02
CA VAL A 157 3.77 -2.68 -3.91
C VAL A 157 4.15 -1.27 -4.33
N SER A 158 3.92 -0.29 -3.45
CA SER A 158 4.34 1.10 -3.62
C SER A 158 5.24 1.54 -2.46
N LEU A 159 6.31 2.28 -2.81
CA LEU A 159 7.28 2.83 -1.88
C LEU A 159 7.36 4.36 -2.07
N ILE A 160 7.60 5.09 -0.98
CA ILE A 160 7.92 6.52 -1.02
C ILE A 160 8.88 6.86 0.12
N SER A 161 9.83 7.76 -0.13
CA SER A 161 10.76 8.21 0.89
C SER A 161 10.17 9.34 1.74
N LEU A 162 10.59 9.43 3.01
CA LEU A 162 10.28 10.57 3.86
C LEU A 162 10.88 11.86 3.31
N GLN A 163 12.00 11.76 2.63
CA GLN A 163 12.67 12.89 1.99
C GLN A 163 11.76 13.51 0.91
N THR A 164 11.07 12.69 0.11
CA THR A 164 10.07 13.15 -0.87
C THR A 164 8.89 13.84 -0.19
N VAL A 165 8.36 13.27 0.88
CA VAL A 165 7.28 13.89 1.64
C VAL A 165 7.69 15.25 2.18
N ARG A 166 8.87 15.35 2.82
CA ARG A 166 9.42 16.59 3.38
C ARG A 166 9.70 17.66 2.29
N GLN A 167 10.14 17.24 1.12
CA GLN A 167 10.35 18.18 0.01
C GLN A 167 9.01 18.78 -0.47
N VAL A 168 7.99 17.94 -0.65
CA VAL A 168 6.65 18.43 -1.01
C VAL A 168 6.07 19.35 0.07
N GLU A 169 6.29 19.04 1.35
CA GLU A 169 5.96 19.88 2.50
C GLU A 169 6.63 21.27 2.40
N ALA A 170 7.94 21.28 2.21
CA ALA A 170 8.72 22.52 2.09
C ALA A 170 8.27 23.37 0.90
N GLU A 171 7.97 22.75 -0.24
CA GLU A 171 7.48 23.45 -1.44
C GLU A 171 6.05 24.00 -1.28
N LEU A 172 5.23 23.38 -0.43
CA LEU A 172 3.89 23.87 -0.11
C LEU A 172 3.89 24.93 1.00
N GLY A 173 4.91 24.92 1.87
CA GLY A 173 4.97 25.76 3.06
C GLY A 173 3.95 25.36 4.15
N ILE A 174 3.39 24.17 4.08
CA ILE A 174 2.44 23.61 5.06
C ILE A 174 2.78 22.16 5.36
N PRO A 175 2.56 21.64 6.57
CA PRO A 175 2.75 20.24 6.90
C PRO A 175 1.77 19.36 6.13
N ILE A 176 2.25 18.22 5.65
CA ILE A 176 1.44 17.20 5.00
C ILE A 176 1.64 15.83 5.63
N ASP A 177 0.53 15.13 5.84
CA ASP A 177 0.60 13.76 6.31
C ASP A 177 1.10 12.82 5.20
N LYS A 178 2.17 12.06 5.46
CA LYS A 178 2.72 11.08 4.51
C LYS A 178 1.66 10.08 4.02
N ARG A 179 0.66 9.75 4.86
CA ARG A 179 -0.41 8.79 4.53
C ARG A 179 -1.27 9.21 3.35
N ARG A 180 -1.24 10.49 2.92
CA ARG A 180 -1.88 10.97 1.68
C ARG A 180 -1.40 10.21 0.46
N PHE A 181 -0.13 9.82 0.45
CA PHE A 181 0.47 9.05 -0.66
C PHE A 181 0.07 7.57 -0.67
N ARG A 182 -0.48 7.03 0.41
CA ARG A 182 -1.00 5.67 0.51
C ARG A 182 -0.01 4.60 0.03
N ALA A 183 1.27 4.83 0.30
CA ALA A 183 2.32 3.85 0.02
C ALA A 183 2.27 2.67 1.00
N ASN A 184 2.76 1.51 0.57
CA ASN A 184 2.86 0.34 1.43
C ASN A 184 4.11 0.40 2.33
N VAL A 185 5.22 0.92 1.81
CA VAL A 185 6.47 1.04 2.53
C VAL A 185 6.96 2.48 2.48
N TYR A 186 7.10 3.09 3.63
CA TYR A 186 7.75 4.39 3.77
C TYR A 186 9.22 4.16 4.07
N LEU A 187 10.09 4.85 3.32
CA LEU A 187 11.53 4.70 3.37
C LEU A 187 12.16 5.89 4.09
N ASN A 188 13.17 5.63 4.89
CA ASN A 188 14.11 6.65 5.32
C ASN A 188 15.42 6.40 4.57
N LEU A 189 15.62 7.07 3.45
CA LEU A 189 16.81 6.95 2.61
C LEU A 189 17.99 7.72 3.22
N ALA A 190 19.21 7.29 2.91
CA ALA A 190 20.44 7.99 3.29
C ALA A 190 20.66 9.30 2.49
N SER A 191 19.81 9.56 1.49
CA SER A 191 19.85 10.78 0.68
C SER A 191 19.33 11.99 1.46
N ASP A 192 19.89 13.17 1.19
CA ASP A 192 19.46 14.44 1.80
C ASP A 192 18.40 15.19 0.96
N TYR A 193 18.02 14.65 -0.20
CA TYR A 193 17.05 15.26 -1.11
C TYR A 193 15.83 14.38 -1.37
N GLY A 194 14.71 14.99 -1.69
CA GLY A 194 13.48 14.28 -2.07
C GLY A 194 13.55 13.73 -3.48
N PHE A 195 12.66 12.77 -3.76
CA PHE A 195 12.59 12.04 -5.04
C PHE A 195 13.83 11.21 -5.37
N ALA A 196 14.70 10.93 -4.40
CA ALA A 196 15.86 10.05 -4.57
C ALA A 196 15.46 8.62 -4.93
N GLU A 197 14.27 8.18 -4.52
CA GLU A 197 13.73 6.88 -4.93
C GLU A 197 13.48 6.76 -6.45
N ASP A 198 13.37 7.86 -7.18
CA ASP A 198 13.22 7.85 -8.64
C ASP A 198 14.46 7.26 -9.34
N GLU A 199 15.66 7.43 -8.75
CA GLU A 199 16.92 6.88 -9.25
C GLU A 199 17.02 5.36 -9.09
N LEU A 200 16.14 4.78 -8.27
CA LEU A 200 16.06 3.35 -8.05
C LEU A 200 15.27 2.61 -9.14
N VAL A 201 14.61 3.33 -10.06
CA VAL A 201 13.89 2.70 -11.18
C VAL A 201 14.84 1.83 -12.01
N GLY A 202 14.45 0.57 -12.22
CA GLY A 202 15.28 -0.45 -12.86
C GLY A 202 16.28 -1.14 -11.94
N ARG A 203 16.29 -0.84 -10.64
CA ARG A 203 17.16 -1.47 -9.65
C ARG A 203 16.44 -2.54 -8.84
N LYS A 204 17.20 -3.54 -8.43
CA LYS A 204 16.75 -4.53 -7.45
C LYS A 204 17.09 -4.05 -6.04
N LEU A 205 16.16 -4.19 -5.12
CA LEU A 205 16.36 -3.88 -3.72
C LEU A 205 16.11 -5.10 -2.87
N ARG A 206 17.02 -5.39 -1.94
CA ARG A 206 16.79 -6.31 -0.83
C ARG A 206 16.22 -5.51 0.35
N ILE A 207 15.16 -6.00 0.97
CA ILE A 207 14.57 -5.41 2.17
C ILE A 207 14.57 -6.44 3.27
N GLY A 208 15.23 -6.13 4.39
CA GLY A 208 15.41 -7.06 5.49
C GLY A 208 16.24 -8.29 5.10
N SER A 209 15.86 -9.45 5.63
CA SER A 209 16.67 -10.66 5.51
C SER A 209 16.58 -11.37 4.16
N SER A 210 15.43 -11.28 3.46
CA SER A 210 15.17 -12.14 2.31
C SER A 210 14.35 -11.51 1.18
N ALA A 211 13.51 -10.54 1.47
CA ALA A 211 12.62 -9.99 0.46
C ALA A 211 13.38 -9.21 -0.62
N VAL A 212 13.09 -9.48 -1.88
CA VAL A 212 13.70 -8.77 -3.02
C VAL A 212 12.62 -8.23 -3.93
N ILE A 213 12.74 -6.97 -4.27
CA ILE A 213 11.85 -6.27 -5.20
C ILE A 213 12.63 -5.71 -6.39
N MET A 214 11.92 -5.53 -7.50
CA MET A 214 12.34 -4.73 -8.63
C MET A 214 11.56 -3.42 -8.62
N VAL A 215 12.26 -2.29 -8.59
CA VAL A 215 11.62 -0.98 -8.80
C VAL A 215 11.33 -0.82 -10.29
N LEU A 216 10.05 -0.74 -10.65
CA LEU A 216 9.61 -0.79 -12.03
C LEU A 216 9.49 0.59 -12.66
N GLU A 217 8.84 1.49 -11.96
CA GLU A 217 8.45 2.80 -12.48
C GLU A 217 8.12 3.78 -11.35
N ARG A 218 8.11 5.07 -11.65
CA ARG A 218 7.63 6.10 -10.74
C ARG A 218 6.11 5.97 -10.56
N ASP A 219 5.62 6.28 -9.37
CA ASP A 219 4.21 6.19 -9.03
C ASP A 219 3.46 7.48 -9.48
N PRO A 220 2.58 7.40 -10.51
CA PRO A 220 1.78 8.52 -10.93
C PRO A 220 0.67 8.80 -9.92
N ARG A 221 0.60 10.04 -9.45
CA ARG A 221 -0.37 10.44 -8.43
C ARG A 221 -1.68 10.96 -9.02
N CYS A 222 -2.76 10.66 -8.33
CA CYS A 222 -4.08 11.17 -8.66
C CYS A 222 -4.60 12.09 -7.54
N LYS A 223 -5.79 12.66 -7.72
CA LYS A 223 -6.42 13.56 -6.75
C LYS A 223 -6.54 12.99 -5.33
N MET A 224 -6.36 11.68 -5.15
CA MET A 224 -6.41 11.03 -3.84
C MET A 224 -5.44 11.65 -2.83
N ILE A 225 -4.26 12.10 -3.26
CA ILE A 225 -3.27 12.73 -2.36
C ILE A 225 -3.72 14.09 -1.81
N SER A 226 -4.75 14.70 -2.42
CA SER A 226 -5.37 15.92 -1.92
C SER A 226 -6.28 15.70 -0.72
N LEU A 227 -6.67 14.44 -0.46
CA LEU A 227 -7.60 14.12 0.62
C LEU A 227 -6.83 13.89 1.92
N ASP A 228 -7.34 14.46 3.00
CA ASP A 228 -6.85 14.15 4.33
C ASP A 228 -7.08 12.67 4.66
N PRO A 229 -6.07 11.93 5.15
CA PRO A 229 -6.18 10.48 5.35
C PRO A 229 -7.13 10.06 6.48
N ASP A 230 -7.54 10.99 7.34
CA ASP A 230 -8.41 10.73 8.48
C ASP A 230 -9.84 11.28 8.28
N THR A 231 -9.96 12.46 7.67
CA THR A 231 -11.22 13.18 7.53
C THR A 231 -11.79 13.16 6.11
N GLY A 232 -10.94 12.93 5.11
CA GLY A 232 -11.31 13.10 3.70
C GLY A 232 -11.36 14.56 3.25
N GLU A 233 -10.99 15.53 4.11
CA GLU A 233 -10.96 16.94 3.75
C GLU A 233 -10.03 17.19 2.56
N HIS A 234 -10.52 17.99 1.60
CA HIS A 234 -9.84 18.19 0.33
C HIS A 234 -8.95 19.43 0.34
N ASN A 235 -7.63 19.22 0.20
CA ASN A 235 -6.66 20.27 -0.08
C ASN A 235 -6.06 20.09 -1.49
N PRO A 236 -6.57 20.81 -2.51
CA PRO A 236 -6.14 20.63 -3.90
C PRO A 236 -4.69 21.05 -4.17
N GLU A 237 -4.09 21.85 -3.28
CA GLU A 237 -2.71 22.34 -3.47
C GLU A 237 -1.71 21.20 -3.46
N VAL A 238 -1.95 20.14 -2.66
CA VAL A 238 -1.05 18.98 -2.58
C VAL A 238 -0.90 18.32 -3.95
N PHE A 239 -2.01 17.99 -4.60
CA PHE A 239 -1.97 17.38 -5.93
C PHE A 239 -1.45 18.36 -7.00
N ARG A 240 -1.87 19.63 -6.94
CA ARG A 240 -1.42 20.65 -7.88
C ARG A 240 0.11 20.83 -7.83
N LYS A 241 0.70 20.88 -6.63
CA LYS A 241 2.14 20.98 -6.43
C LYS A 241 2.86 19.80 -7.06
N VAL A 242 2.48 18.57 -6.73
CA VAL A 242 3.09 17.36 -7.28
C VAL A 242 2.93 17.30 -8.81
N ALA A 243 1.77 17.68 -9.34
CA ALA A 243 1.53 17.70 -10.78
C ALA A 243 2.43 18.70 -11.52
N GLN A 244 2.56 19.92 -10.99
CA GLN A 244 3.31 21.01 -11.65
C GLN A 244 4.82 20.88 -11.47
N ALA A 245 5.30 20.61 -10.25
CA ALA A 245 6.72 20.57 -9.95
C ALA A 245 7.36 19.22 -10.26
N HIS A 246 6.61 18.10 -10.11
CA HIS A 246 7.15 16.74 -10.19
C HIS A 246 6.49 15.88 -11.26
N ARG A 247 5.89 16.50 -12.31
CA ARG A 247 5.29 15.80 -13.46
C ARG A 247 4.25 14.75 -13.05
N ASN A 248 3.57 15.00 -11.95
CA ASN A 248 2.55 14.10 -11.38
C ASN A 248 3.10 12.80 -10.75
N PHE A 249 4.39 12.72 -10.42
CA PHE A 249 4.99 11.54 -9.79
C PHE A 249 5.45 11.84 -8.36
N ALA A 250 5.31 10.87 -7.46
CA ALA A 250 5.91 10.86 -6.13
C ALA A 250 5.95 9.43 -5.59
N GLY A 251 7.15 8.91 -5.30
CA GLY A 251 7.38 7.51 -4.97
C GLY A 251 7.45 6.60 -6.18
N VAL A 252 7.57 5.30 -5.94
CA VAL A 252 7.81 4.28 -6.96
C VAL A 252 6.94 3.06 -6.78
N TYR A 253 6.67 2.36 -7.87
CA TYR A 253 6.00 1.07 -7.93
C TYR A 253 6.99 -0.06 -8.13
N CYS A 254 6.72 -1.18 -7.47
CA CYS A 254 7.60 -2.34 -7.46
C CYS A 254 6.87 -3.64 -7.77
N ALA A 255 7.63 -4.59 -8.33
CA ALA A 255 7.28 -6.00 -8.38
C ALA A 255 8.08 -6.78 -7.35
N VAL A 256 7.50 -7.81 -6.78
CA VAL A 256 8.17 -8.72 -5.85
C VAL A 256 8.88 -9.81 -6.65
N LEU A 257 10.18 -9.97 -6.43
CA LEU A 257 11.01 -11.01 -7.04
C LEU A 257 11.24 -12.18 -6.09
N ILE A 258 11.38 -11.90 -4.80
CA ILE A 258 11.49 -12.90 -3.74
C ILE A 258 10.60 -12.43 -2.60
N GLU A 259 9.71 -13.30 -2.19
CA GLU A 259 8.80 -13.06 -1.09
C GLU A 259 9.56 -13.02 0.25
N GLY A 260 9.03 -12.27 1.21
CA GLY A 260 9.66 -12.21 2.52
C GLY A 260 8.87 -11.40 3.53
N LEU A 261 9.29 -11.51 4.78
CA LEU A 261 8.75 -10.77 5.90
C LEU A 261 9.51 -9.45 6.02
N LEU A 262 8.77 -8.34 6.04
CA LEU A 262 9.31 -7.01 6.25
C LEU A 262 8.99 -6.53 7.67
N ARG A 263 9.93 -5.81 8.26
CA ARG A 263 9.78 -5.17 9.58
C ARG A 263 10.15 -3.70 9.51
N LYS A 264 9.51 -2.93 10.36
CA LYS A 264 9.97 -1.57 10.63
C LYS A 264 11.42 -1.61 11.13
N GLY A 265 12.28 -0.77 10.54
CA GLY A 265 13.71 -0.72 10.82
C GLY A 265 14.58 -1.63 9.94
N ASP A 266 13.99 -2.49 9.12
CA ASP A 266 14.74 -3.32 8.18
C ASP A 266 15.65 -2.47 7.27
N LEU A 267 16.86 -2.95 7.01
CA LEU A 267 17.75 -2.33 6.03
C LEU A 267 17.20 -2.49 4.62
N ILE A 268 17.41 -1.46 3.83
CA ILE A 268 17.15 -1.45 2.40
C ILE A 268 18.50 -1.38 1.69
N GLU A 269 18.77 -2.38 0.87
CA GLU A 269 20.05 -2.53 0.19
C GLU A 269 19.82 -2.61 -1.32
N ARG A 270 20.54 -1.77 -2.05
CA ARG A 270 20.59 -1.87 -3.50
C ARG A 270 21.49 -3.03 -3.88
N MET A 271 20.99 -3.86 -4.81
CA MET A 271 21.74 -4.97 -5.38
C MET A 271 22.41 -4.50 -6.66
N ASP A 272 23.70 -4.29 -6.60
CA ASP A 272 24.52 -3.95 -7.77
C ASP A 272 25.02 -5.25 -8.40
N ASN A 273 24.79 -5.43 -9.70
CA ASN A 273 25.21 -6.62 -10.45
C ASN A 273 26.61 -6.39 -11.01
#